data_328685a5dcfffb863a8fa22dcd618537
#
_entry.id   328685a5dcfffb863a8fa22dcd618537
#
_cell.length_a   1.000
_cell.length_b   1.000
_cell.length_c   1.000
_cell.angle_alpha   90.00
_cell.angle_beta   90.00
_cell.angle_gamma   90.00
#
_symmetry.space_group_name_H-M   'P 1'
#
loop_
_entity.id
_entity.type
_entity.pdbx_description
1 polymer ?
#
loop_
_entity_poly.entity_id
_entity_poly.type
_entity_poly.pdbx_seq_one_letter_code
_entity_poly.pdbx_strand_id
1 'polypeptide(L)'
;DVYKRQYEYLIGQIASETGKKAGEFYTPQAVSKILTRIAIAGQEEKQGLSVYDPCMGSGSLLLNAKKYAKYSQYIKYYGQELNTSTYNLARMNMFLHGIPAENQNLRNGDTLDGDWPTDEETDFNMVLMNPPYSAKWTAAAGFLQDERFSDYGVLAPKSKADYAFLLHGLYHLKNNGTMAIVLPHGVLFRGAAEGKIREKLLRSGNIYAVIGLPANLFYNTSIPTCIIVLKKHRDGRDVLFIDASKKFDKGKKQNEMTDVHINEVMELYSKRETVEKESFLASFEEIEKNDFNLNIPRYVDNFEKEEEIDLNNLLSEMKKTDDELEKTQGEFLSLLRDLTSTDDAIMKSLDELIAKMEG
;
A
#
# COMPACT_ATOMS: atom_id res chain seq x y z
N ASP A 1 -13.90 -10.98 22.01
CA ASP A 1 -13.23 -9.87 21.30
C ASP A 1 -11.76 -9.66 21.68
N VAL A 2 -11.36 -9.97 22.91
CA VAL A 2 -9.96 -9.86 23.37
C VAL A 2 -9.05 -10.81 22.59
N TYR A 3 -9.43 -12.08 22.44
CA TYR A 3 -8.64 -13.09 21.71
C TYR A 3 -8.45 -12.74 20.23
N LYS A 4 -9.45 -12.16 19.56
CA LYS A 4 -9.35 -11.71 18.16
C LYS A 4 -8.31 -10.61 18.00
N ARG A 5 -8.33 -9.59 18.88
CA ARG A 5 -7.37 -8.49 18.86
C ARG A 5 -5.95 -8.96 19.20
N GLN A 6 -5.83 -9.88 20.14
CA GLN A 6 -4.54 -10.49 20.51
C GLN A 6 -3.95 -11.30 19.34
N TYR A 7 -4.79 -12.06 18.64
CA TYR A 7 -4.36 -12.83 17.48
C TYR A 7 -3.95 -11.94 16.30
N GLU A 8 -4.73 -10.91 15.98
CA GLU A 8 -4.37 -9.92 14.96
C GLU A 8 -3.08 -9.19 15.31
N TYR A 9 -2.90 -8.82 16.59
CA TYR A 9 -1.66 -8.23 17.09
C TYR A 9 -0.48 -9.19 16.93
N LEU A 10 -0.65 -10.46 17.29
CA LEU A 10 0.39 -11.48 17.16
C LEU A 10 0.79 -11.69 15.70
N ILE A 11 -0.18 -11.75 14.78
CA ILE A 11 0.07 -11.82 13.33
C ILE A 11 0.89 -10.60 12.89
N GLY A 12 0.53 -9.41 13.32
CA GLY A 12 1.27 -8.16 13.03
C GLY A 12 2.72 -8.21 13.54
N GLN A 13 2.95 -8.72 14.75
CA GLN A 13 4.29 -8.89 15.32
C GLN A 13 5.12 -9.90 14.53
N ILE A 14 4.55 -11.06 14.22
CA ILE A 14 5.22 -12.09 13.40
C ILE A 14 5.59 -11.51 12.04
N ALA A 15 4.72 -10.72 11.41
CA ALA A 15 4.99 -10.06 10.15
C ALA A 15 6.17 -9.07 10.25
N SER A 16 6.27 -8.34 11.36
CA SER A 16 7.36 -7.37 11.58
C SER A 16 8.72 -8.03 11.84
N GLU A 17 8.73 -9.24 12.44
CA GLU A 17 9.95 -9.92 12.88
C GLU A 17 10.52 -10.90 11.84
N THR A 18 9.70 -11.44 10.96
CA THR A 18 10.12 -12.52 10.04
C THR A 18 10.99 -12.07 8.88
N GLY A 19 11.28 -10.77 8.71
CA GLY A 19 12.22 -10.27 7.69
C GLY A 19 11.86 -10.64 6.24
N LYS A 20 10.66 -11.14 5.98
CA LYS A 20 10.19 -11.47 4.63
C LYS A 20 9.95 -10.21 3.83
N LYS A 21 10.02 -10.34 2.50
CA LYS A 21 9.87 -9.22 1.57
C LYS A 21 8.62 -8.40 1.86
N ALA A 22 8.73 -7.10 1.63
CA ALA A 22 7.72 -6.10 1.87
C ALA A 22 6.31 -6.53 1.40
N GLY A 23 5.34 -6.45 2.31
CA GLY A 23 3.93 -6.69 1.98
C GLY A 23 3.48 -8.15 1.89
N GLU A 24 4.38 -9.13 1.94
CA GLU A 24 4.05 -10.55 1.68
C GLU A 24 3.14 -11.21 2.73
N PHE A 25 2.92 -10.59 3.89
CA PHE A 25 2.26 -11.29 4.99
C PHE A 25 1.11 -10.52 5.64
N TYR A 26 1.20 -9.21 5.69
CA TYR A 26 0.24 -8.37 6.43
C TYR A 26 -0.02 -7.04 5.75
N THR A 27 -1.28 -6.75 5.49
CA THR A 27 -1.72 -5.45 4.97
C THR A 27 -2.04 -4.52 6.15
N PRO A 28 -1.44 -3.31 6.22
CA PRO A 28 -1.77 -2.34 7.26
C PRO A 28 -3.28 -2.09 7.36
N GLN A 29 -3.80 -1.98 8.57
CA GLN A 29 -5.25 -1.86 8.80
C GLN A 29 -5.87 -0.66 8.06
N ALA A 30 -5.17 0.47 7.97
CA ALA A 30 -5.64 1.62 7.24
C ALA A 30 -5.83 1.32 5.74
N VAL A 31 -4.84 0.68 5.12
CA VAL A 31 -4.90 0.28 3.70
C VAL A 31 -6.01 -0.74 3.48
N SER A 32 -6.12 -1.73 4.37
CA SER A 32 -7.18 -2.74 4.34
C SER A 32 -8.58 -2.12 4.44
N LYS A 33 -8.76 -1.10 5.29
CA LYS A 33 -10.02 -0.33 5.41
C LYS A 33 -10.35 0.39 4.09
N ILE A 34 -9.37 1.07 3.48
CA ILE A 34 -9.57 1.80 2.22
C ILE A 34 -9.96 0.81 1.11
N LEU A 35 -9.19 -0.26 0.91
CA LEU A 35 -9.48 -1.29 -0.10
C LEU A 35 -10.90 -1.84 0.04
N THR A 36 -11.28 -2.21 1.26
CA THR A 36 -12.58 -2.81 1.51
C THR A 36 -13.73 -1.83 1.30
N ARG A 37 -13.59 -0.58 1.78
CA ARG A 37 -14.61 0.47 1.61
C ARG A 37 -14.80 0.82 0.12
N ILE A 38 -13.72 0.86 -0.66
CA ILE A 38 -13.79 1.06 -2.10
C ILE A 38 -14.53 -0.11 -2.78
N ALA A 39 -14.16 -1.33 -2.46
CA ALA A 39 -14.70 -2.50 -3.14
C ALA A 39 -16.17 -2.78 -2.82
N ILE A 40 -16.63 -2.43 -1.60
CA ILE A 40 -18.02 -2.62 -1.21
C ILE A 40 -18.93 -1.45 -1.58
N ALA A 41 -18.35 -0.28 -1.94
CA ALA A 41 -19.11 0.94 -2.20
C ALA A 41 -20.26 0.72 -3.19
N GLY A 42 -21.48 1.03 -2.76
CA GLY A 42 -22.72 0.81 -3.53
C GLY A 42 -23.26 -0.62 -3.50
N GLN A 43 -22.63 -1.53 -2.72
CA GLN A 43 -23.06 -2.92 -2.54
C GLN A 43 -23.32 -3.29 -1.08
N GLU A 44 -23.25 -2.33 -0.16
CA GLU A 44 -23.30 -2.57 1.30
C GLU A 44 -24.60 -3.28 1.74
N GLU A 45 -25.69 -3.03 1.04
CA GLU A 45 -27.00 -3.60 1.31
C GLU A 45 -27.31 -4.89 0.53
N LYS A 46 -26.34 -5.37 -0.24
CA LYS A 46 -26.52 -6.59 -1.03
C LYS A 46 -26.38 -7.82 -0.13
N GLN A 47 -27.34 -8.74 -0.24
CA GLN A 47 -27.25 -10.06 0.39
C GLN A 47 -26.45 -11.03 -0.48
N GLY A 48 -25.66 -11.90 0.14
CA GLY A 48 -24.89 -12.92 -0.57
C GLY A 48 -23.68 -12.35 -1.34
N LEU A 49 -23.04 -11.34 -0.77
CA LEU A 49 -21.77 -10.84 -1.32
C LEU A 49 -20.71 -11.93 -1.35
N SER A 50 -19.93 -11.97 -2.42
CA SER A 50 -18.70 -12.77 -2.50
C SER A 50 -17.47 -11.86 -2.54
N VAL A 51 -16.45 -12.20 -1.74
CA VAL A 51 -15.16 -11.50 -1.66
C VAL A 51 -14.04 -12.48 -1.95
N TYR A 52 -13.11 -12.08 -2.80
CA TYR A 52 -11.98 -12.89 -3.22
C TYR A 52 -10.65 -12.16 -3.00
N ASP A 53 -9.70 -12.86 -2.41
CA ASP A 53 -8.30 -12.44 -2.30
C ASP A 53 -7.38 -13.58 -2.78
N PRO A 54 -6.83 -13.49 -3.98
CA PRO A 54 -5.93 -14.52 -4.53
C PRO A 54 -4.55 -14.55 -3.89
N CYS A 55 -4.24 -13.62 -2.97
CA CYS A 55 -2.97 -13.54 -2.21
C CYS A 55 -3.28 -13.25 -0.74
N MET A 56 -4.21 -14.03 -0.15
CA MET A 56 -4.90 -13.68 1.09
C MET A 56 -3.98 -13.53 2.32
N GLY A 57 -2.76 -14.04 2.29
CA GLY A 57 -1.88 -14.01 3.46
C GLY A 57 -2.56 -14.62 4.69
N SER A 58 -2.66 -13.85 5.75
CA SER A 58 -3.37 -14.24 6.98
C SER A 58 -4.91 -14.15 6.90
N GLY A 59 -5.48 -13.74 5.77
CA GLY A 59 -6.91 -13.55 5.57
C GLY A 59 -7.49 -12.28 6.21
N SER A 60 -6.65 -11.42 6.81
CA SER A 60 -7.12 -10.21 7.50
C SER A 60 -7.85 -9.23 6.58
N LEU A 61 -7.42 -9.12 5.31
CA LEU A 61 -8.07 -8.27 4.33
C LEU A 61 -9.47 -8.74 4.01
N LEU A 62 -9.66 -10.04 3.80
CA LEU A 62 -10.98 -10.66 3.58
C LEU A 62 -11.96 -10.37 4.72
N LEU A 63 -11.49 -10.48 5.97
CA LEU A 63 -12.32 -10.32 7.17
C LEU A 63 -12.87 -8.90 7.33
N ASN A 64 -12.23 -7.90 6.76
CA ASN A 64 -12.71 -6.52 6.83
C ASN A 64 -14.05 -6.32 6.10
N ALA A 65 -14.38 -7.12 5.09
CA ALA A 65 -15.67 -7.05 4.40
C ALA A 65 -16.86 -7.19 5.37
N LYS A 66 -16.72 -8.01 6.42
CA LYS A 66 -17.73 -8.19 7.45
C LYS A 66 -18.12 -6.91 8.18
N LYS A 67 -17.20 -5.93 8.27
CA LYS A 67 -17.42 -4.69 9.02
C LYS A 67 -18.33 -3.69 8.30
N TYR A 68 -18.43 -3.81 6.98
CA TYR A 68 -19.11 -2.81 6.15
C TYR A 68 -20.36 -3.34 5.46
N ALA A 69 -20.55 -4.67 5.39
CA ALA A 69 -21.72 -5.29 4.79
C ALA A 69 -22.88 -5.37 5.78
N LYS A 70 -24.07 -4.95 5.38
CA LYS A 70 -25.31 -5.07 6.17
C LYS A 70 -25.68 -6.51 6.49
N TYR A 71 -25.51 -7.39 5.51
CA TYR A 71 -25.82 -8.82 5.66
C TYR A 71 -24.54 -9.65 5.76
N SER A 72 -23.69 -9.28 6.70
CA SER A 72 -22.34 -9.84 6.86
C SER A 72 -22.31 -11.35 7.13
N GLN A 73 -23.39 -11.94 7.66
CA GLN A 73 -23.52 -13.37 7.91
C GLN A 73 -23.65 -14.21 6.62
N TYR A 74 -23.98 -13.59 5.50
CA TYR A 74 -24.15 -14.26 4.20
C TYR A 74 -22.98 -14.01 3.22
N ILE A 75 -21.91 -13.37 3.68
CA ILE A 75 -20.72 -13.18 2.85
C ILE A 75 -20.03 -14.52 2.64
N LYS A 76 -19.71 -14.83 1.37
CA LYS A 76 -18.83 -15.93 0.99
C LYS A 76 -17.41 -15.43 0.78
N TYR A 77 -16.46 -16.06 1.44
CA TYR A 77 -15.05 -15.71 1.43
C TYR A 77 -14.26 -16.70 0.59
N TYR A 78 -13.55 -16.20 -0.41
CA TYR A 78 -12.68 -16.97 -1.27
C TYR A 78 -11.25 -16.46 -1.12
N GLY A 79 -10.29 -17.35 -0.99
CA GLY A 79 -8.89 -16.93 -0.81
C GLY A 79 -7.91 -18.00 -1.25
N GLN A 80 -6.77 -17.54 -1.76
CA GLN A 80 -5.63 -18.39 -2.09
C GLN A 80 -4.38 -17.93 -1.37
N GLU A 81 -3.53 -18.88 -0.96
CA GLU A 81 -2.26 -18.63 -0.35
C GLU A 81 -1.26 -19.72 -0.72
N LEU A 82 -0.10 -19.31 -1.24
CA LEU A 82 0.96 -20.21 -1.66
C LEU A 82 1.64 -20.93 -0.48
N ASN A 83 1.91 -20.17 0.59
CA ASN A 83 2.61 -20.67 1.76
C ASN A 83 1.65 -21.41 2.71
N THR A 84 1.90 -22.71 2.92
CA THR A 84 1.04 -23.56 3.75
C THR A 84 0.91 -23.07 5.19
N SER A 85 1.99 -22.57 5.81
CA SER A 85 1.92 -22.05 7.18
C SER A 85 1.05 -20.81 7.25
N THR A 86 1.18 -19.89 6.30
CA THR A 86 0.36 -18.68 6.19
C THR A 86 -1.10 -19.02 5.88
N TYR A 87 -1.33 -20.00 5.01
CA TYR A 87 -2.68 -20.56 4.74
C TYR A 87 -3.36 -21.07 6.01
N ASN A 88 -2.62 -21.81 6.85
CA ASN A 88 -3.15 -22.31 8.11
C ASN A 88 -3.46 -21.17 9.10
N LEU A 89 -2.66 -20.09 9.11
CA LEU A 89 -2.97 -18.88 9.88
C LEU A 89 -4.27 -18.23 9.40
N ALA A 90 -4.49 -18.15 8.08
CA ALA A 90 -5.73 -17.61 7.53
C ALA A 90 -6.95 -18.43 7.97
N ARG A 91 -6.89 -19.75 7.91
CA ARG A 91 -7.95 -20.64 8.37
C ARG A 91 -8.28 -20.43 9.86
N MET A 92 -7.24 -20.35 10.69
CA MET A 92 -7.41 -20.06 12.12
C MET A 92 -8.03 -18.68 12.33
N ASN A 93 -7.60 -17.68 11.57
CA ASN A 93 -8.13 -16.32 11.65
C ASN A 93 -9.64 -16.28 11.29
N MET A 94 -10.04 -16.95 10.22
CA MET A 94 -11.47 -17.10 9.86
C MET A 94 -12.29 -17.76 10.97
N PHE A 95 -11.76 -18.84 11.53
CA PHE A 95 -12.42 -19.56 12.65
C PHE A 95 -12.59 -18.67 13.88
N LEU A 96 -11.54 -17.96 14.31
CA LEU A 96 -11.58 -17.05 15.46
C LEU A 96 -12.55 -15.88 15.26
N HIS A 97 -12.75 -15.44 14.02
CA HIS A 97 -13.73 -14.41 13.69
C HIS A 97 -15.14 -14.93 13.48
N GLY A 98 -15.37 -16.23 13.73
CA GLY A 98 -16.67 -16.86 13.65
C GLY A 98 -17.27 -16.86 12.24
N ILE A 99 -16.41 -17.03 11.23
CA ILE A 99 -16.90 -17.26 9.87
C ILE A 99 -17.32 -18.73 9.75
N PRO A 100 -18.59 -19.02 9.37
CA PRO A 100 -19.06 -20.40 9.19
C PRO A 100 -18.24 -21.14 8.12
N ALA A 101 -18.03 -22.44 8.33
CA ALA A 101 -17.22 -23.26 7.42
C ALA A 101 -17.79 -23.26 5.99
N GLU A 102 -19.08 -23.25 5.82
CA GLU A 102 -19.79 -23.17 4.54
C GLU A 102 -19.59 -21.85 3.78
N ASN A 103 -19.10 -20.83 4.48
CA ASN A 103 -18.78 -19.53 3.88
C ASN A 103 -17.28 -19.35 3.62
N GLN A 104 -16.46 -20.37 3.92
CA GLN A 104 -15.00 -20.32 3.76
C GLN A 104 -14.56 -21.20 2.60
N ASN A 105 -14.08 -20.59 1.52
CA ASN A 105 -13.53 -21.27 0.35
C ASN A 105 -12.06 -20.88 0.23
N LEU A 106 -11.21 -21.46 1.05
CA LEU A 106 -9.78 -21.15 1.11
C LEU A 106 -8.97 -22.31 0.54
N ARG A 107 -7.98 -21.98 -0.31
CA ARG A 107 -7.09 -22.98 -0.93
C ARG A 107 -5.62 -22.64 -0.73
N ASN A 108 -4.82 -23.68 -0.57
CA ASN A 108 -3.35 -23.56 -0.57
C ASN A 108 -2.84 -23.93 -1.96
N GLY A 109 -2.30 -22.94 -2.68
CA GLY A 109 -1.81 -23.12 -4.04
C GLY A 109 -1.29 -21.84 -4.68
N ASP A 110 -0.62 -22.00 -5.83
CA ASP A 110 -0.12 -20.87 -6.62
C ASP A 110 -1.21 -20.33 -7.53
N THR A 111 -1.64 -19.12 -7.25
CA THR A 111 -2.68 -18.39 -7.99
C THR A 111 -2.32 -18.20 -9.47
N LEU A 112 -1.06 -17.99 -9.79
CA LEU A 112 -0.65 -17.70 -11.17
C LEU A 112 -0.42 -18.99 -11.97
N ASP A 113 -0.12 -20.11 -11.31
CA ASP A 113 0.10 -21.40 -11.99
C ASP A 113 -1.22 -22.13 -12.23
N GLY A 114 -2.11 -22.14 -11.24
CA GLY A 114 -3.43 -22.76 -11.32
C GLY A 114 -4.56 -21.75 -11.28
N ASP A 115 -5.40 -21.71 -12.31
CA ASP A 115 -6.61 -20.88 -12.29
C ASP A 115 -7.63 -21.45 -11.31
N TRP A 116 -7.78 -20.82 -10.18
CA TRP A 116 -8.82 -21.11 -9.19
C TRP A 116 -9.56 -19.82 -8.83
N PRO A 117 -10.85 -19.87 -8.55
CA PRO A 117 -11.73 -21.05 -8.52
C PRO A 117 -12.30 -21.37 -9.92
N THR A 118 -12.31 -22.64 -10.28
CA THR A 118 -12.86 -23.14 -11.55
C THR A 118 -14.04 -24.10 -11.37
N ASP A 119 -14.18 -24.63 -10.17
CA ASP A 119 -15.14 -25.67 -9.78
C ASP A 119 -16.30 -25.14 -8.92
N GLU A 120 -16.32 -23.83 -8.63
CA GLU A 120 -17.33 -23.17 -7.81
C GLU A 120 -17.74 -21.83 -8.45
N GLU A 121 -18.09 -20.84 -7.64
CA GLU A 121 -18.30 -19.48 -8.12
C GLU A 121 -16.96 -18.88 -8.61
N THR A 122 -16.92 -18.49 -9.87
CA THR A 122 -15.69 -17.99 -10.52
C THR A 122 -15.61 -16.49 -10.60
N ASP A 123 -16.74 -15.78 -10.38
CA ASP A 123 -16.83 -14.33 -10.44
C ASP A 123 -17.31 -13.74 -9.13
N PHE A 124 -16.63 -12.70 -8.66
CA PHE A 124 -16.84 -12.13 -7.33
C PHE A 124 -17.32 -10.69 -7.37
N ASN A 125 -18.11 -10.31 -6.36
CA ASN A 125 -18.55 -8.93 -6.17
C ASN A 125 -17.40 -8.00 -5.79
N MET A 126 -16.48 -8.51 -4.99
CA MET A 126 -15.33 -7.79 -4.47
C MET A 126 -14.07 -8.62 -4.70
N VAL A 127 -13.05 -8.01 -5.32
CA VAL A 127 -11.70 -8.58 -5.39
C VAL A 127 -10.76 -7.62 -4.66
N LEU A 128 -10.15 -8.11 -3.60
CA LEU A 128 -9.23 -7.34 -2.75
C LEU A 128 -7.86 -8.00 -2.81
N MET A 129 -6.80 -7.24 -2.97
CA MET A 129 -5.49 -7.85 -3.14
C MET A 129 -4.35 -6.95 -2.67
N ASN A 130 -3.44 -7.54 -1.91
CA ASN A 130 -2.11 -7.02 -1.66
C ASN A 130 -1.10 -8.10 -2.04
N PRO A 131 -0.75 -8.24 -3.34
CA PRO A 131 0.12 -9.31 -3.82
C PRO A 131 1.58 -9.07 -3.42
N PRO A 132 2.45 -10.09 -3.49
CA PRO A 132 3.88 -9.92 -3.29
C PRO A 132 4.46 -9.02 -4.40
N TYR A 133 5.02 -7.85 -4.04
CA TYR A 133 5.49 -6.87 -5.01
C TYR A 133 6.67 -7.38 -5.83
N SER A 134 6.57 -7.20 -7.14
CA SER A 134 7.60 -7.61 -8.10
C SER A 134 8.04 -9.07 -7.94
N ALA A 135 7.12 -9.95 -7.59
CA ALA A 135 7.39 -11.38 -7.50
C ALA A 135 7.79 -11.96 -8.87
N LYS A 136 8.64 -12.96 -8.85
CA LYS A 136 8.93 -13.74 -10.04
C LYS A 136 7.83 -14.78 -10.28
N TRP A 137 7.50 -15.03 -11.53
CA TRP A 137 6.58 -16.06 -11.94
C TRP A 137 7.07 -16.77 -13.22
N THR A 138 6.43 -17.85 -13.61
CA THR A 138 6.90 -18.65 -14.74
C THR A 138 6.80 -17.90 -16.06
N ALA A 139 5.76 -17.12 -16.29
CA ALA A 139 5.45 -16.43 -17.54
C ALA A 139 5.65 -17.37 -18.77
N ALA A 140 5.22 -18.63 -18.62
CA ALA A 140 5.34 -19.62 -19.68
C ALA A 140 4.50 -19.21 -20.89
N ALA A 141 4.98 -19.51 -22.09
CA ALA A 141 4.29 -19.12 -23.34
C ALA A 141 2.85 -19.64 -23.43
N GLY A 142 2.55 -20.77 -22.79
CA GLY A 142 1.19 -21.32 -22.72
C GLY A 142 0.17 -20.37 -22.06
N PHE A 143 0.60 -19.47 -21.19
CA PHE A 143 -0.29 -18.47 -20.60
C PHE A 143 -0.81 -17.44 -21.61
N LEU A 144 -0.25 -17.33 -22.80
CA LEU A 144 -0.84 -16.53 -23.89
C LEU A 144 -2.18 -17.11 -24.41
N GLN A 145 -2.47 -18.37 -24.10
CA GLN A 145 -3.75 -19.02 -24.41
C GLN A 145 -4.70 -19.09 -23.19
N ASP A 146 -4.23 -18.68 -22.03
CA ASP A 146 -5.03 -18.63 -20.81
C ASP A 146 -5.99 -17.43 -20.86
N GLU A 147 -7.27 -17.65 -20.62
CA GLU A 147 -8.32 -16.65 -20.72
C GLU A 147 -8.07 -15.42 -19.84
N ARG A 148 -7.34 -15.57 -18.73
CA ARG A 148 -6.96 -14.46 -17.86
C ARG A 148 -6.04 -13.45 -18.56
N PHE A 149 -5.23 -13.88 -19.55
CA PHE A 149 -4.16 -13.09 -20.14
C PHE A 149 -4.23 -12.97 -21.66
N SER A 150 -4.93 -13.89 -22.34
CA SER A 150 -4.93 -14.02 -23.82
C SER A 150 -5.33 -12.74 -24.52
N ASP A 151 -6.29 -12.00 -23.98
CA ASP A 151 -6.79 -10.77 -24.56
C ASP A 151 -5.75 -9.64 -24.64
N TYR A 152 -4.68 -9.72 -23.86
CA TYR A 152 -3.67 -8.65 -23.80
C TYR A 152 -2.55 -8.84 -24.83
N GLY A 153 -2.42 -10.03 -25.43
CA GLY A 153 -1.44 -10.35 -26.45
C GLY A 153 0.02 -10.36 -25.96
N VAL A 154 0.24 -10.07 -24.69
CA VAL A 154 1.54 -10.11 -24.00
C VAL A 154 1.34 -10.53 -22.57
N LEU A 155 2.37 -11.15 -21.97
CA LEU A 155 2.39 -11.51 -20.57
C LEU A 155 3.13 -10.45 -19.74
N ALA A 156 2.76 -10.34 -18.46
CA ALA A 156 3.56 -9.60 -17.50
C ALA A 156 5.00 -10.13 -17.46
N PRO A 157 6.02 -9.30 -17.21
CA PRO A 157 7.41 -9.75 -17.20
C PRO A 157 7.65 -10.88 -16.21
N LYS A 158 8.45 -11.87 -16.57
CA LYS A 158 8.83 -13.00 -15.70
C LYS A 158 9.41 -12.57 -14.36
N SER A 159 10.04 -11.40 -14.31
CA SER A 159 10.65 -10.84 -13.10
C SER A 159 9.70 -9.99 -12.25
N LYS A 160 8.47 -9.74 -12.74
CA LYS A 160 7.49 -8.84 -12.10
C LYS A 160 6.06 -9.29 -12.41
N ALA A 161 5.48 -10.06 -11.53
CA ALA A 161 4.12 -10.60 -11.68
C ALA A 161 3.01 -9.60 -11.35
N ASP A 162 3.33 -8.32 -11.07
CA ASP A 162 2.37 -7.31 -10.61
C ASP A 162 1.10 -7.28 -11.49
N TYR A 163 1.27 -7.18 -12.81
CA TYR A 163 0.14 -7.22 -13.74
C TYR A 163 -0.47 -8.61 -13.92
N ALA A 164 0.25 -9.69 -13.71
CA ALA A 164 -0.35 -11.03 -13.76
C ALA A 164 -1.39 -11.21 -12.64
N PHE A 165 -1.06 -10.78 -11.42
CA PHE A 165 -2.02 -10.74 -10.31
C PHE A 165 -3.20 -9.82 -10.59
N LEU A 166 -2.96 -8.62 -11.13
CA LEU A 166 -4.00 -7.68 -11.48
C LEU A 166 -4.98 -8.28 -12.51
N LEU A 167 -4.47 -8.89 -13.56
CA LEU A 167 -5.28 -9.51 -14.61
C LEU A 167 -6.05 -10.72 -14.09
N HIS A 168 -5.44 -11.55 -13.25
CA HIS A 168 -6.13 -12.65 -12.59
C HIS A 168 -7.34 -12.15 -11.77
N GLY A 169 -7.13 -11.14 -10.94
CA GLY A 169 -8.22 -10.57 -10.14
C GLY A 169 -9.33 -9.94 -11.00
N LEU A 170 -8.96 -9.25 -12.09
CA LEU A 170 -9.93 -8.65 -13.01
C LEU A 170 -10.73 -9.73 -13.78
N TYR A 171 -10.10 -10.83 -14.15
CA TYR A 171 -10.78 -11.96 -14.79
C TYR A 171 -11.93 -12.48 -13.93
N HIS A 172 -11.65 -12.67 -12.63
CA HIS A 172 -12.62 -13.15 -11.64
C HIS A 172 -13.55 -12.06 -11.06
N LEU A 173 -13.60 -10.89 -11.64
CA LEU A 173 -14.49 -9.82 -11.18
C LEU A 173 -15.85 -9.90 -11.88
N LYS A 174 -16.95 -9.83 -11.15
CA LYS A 174 -18.31 -9.67 -11.72
C LYS A 174 -18.42 -8.35 -12.51
N ASN A 175 -19.30 -8.31 -13.50
CA ASN A 175 -19.53 -7.13 -14.33
C ASN A 175 -19.85 -5.87 -13.51
N ASN A 176 -20.58 -6.02 -12.41
CA ASN A 176 -20.93 -4.96 -11.46
C ASN A 176 -20.07 -4.98 -10.19
N GLY A 177 -18.97 -5.75 -10.19
CA GLY A 177 -18.04 -5.85 -9.09
C GLY A 177 -17.02 -4.71 -9.08
N THR A 178 -16.31 -4.60 -7.98
CA THR A 178 -15.18 -3.68 -7.84
C THR A 178 -13.96 -4.42 -7.30
N MET A 179 -12.84 -4.22 -7.97
CA MET A 179 -11.53 -4.71 -7.53
C MET A 179 -10.67 -3.54 -7.02
N ALA A 180 -9.98 -3.76 -5.92
CA ALA A 180 -8.99 -2.84 -5.39
C ALA A 180 -7.69 -3.60 -5.06
N ILE A 181 -6.59 -3.21 -5.70
CA ILE A 181 -5.28 -3.86 -5.57
C ILE A 181 -4.22 -2.85 -5.17
N VAL A 182 -3.35 -3.23 -4.22
CA VAL A 182 -2.18 -2.44 -3.84
C VAL A 182 -0.97 -2.89 -4.66
N LEU A 183 -0.27 -1.94 -5.26
CA LEU A 183 0.92 -2.21 -6.08
C LEU A 183 1.98 -1.11 -5.87
N PRO A 184 3.26 -1.38 -6.19
CA PRO A 184 4.29 -0.36 -6.18
C PRO A 184 4.07 0.64 -7.33
N HIS A 185 4.44 1.91 -7.15
CA HIS A 185 4.23 2.98 -8.13
C HIS A 185 4.77 2.66 -9.53
N GLY A 186 5.79 1.81 -9.65
CA GLY A 186 6.37 1.44 -10.93
C GLY A 186 5.36 0.90 -11.95
N VAL A 187 4.27 0.25 -11.51
CA VAL A 187 3.22 -0.25 -12.41
C VAL A 187 2.51 0.86 -13.18
N LEU A 188 2.54 2.09 -12.68
CA LEU A 188 1.85 3.23 -13.27
C LEU A 188 2.55 3.75 -14.53
N PHE A 189 3.86 3.51 -14.68
CA PHE A 189 4.65 4.13 -15.77
C PHE A 189 5.67 3.22 -16.45
N ARG A 190 5.95 2.01 -15.94
CA ARG A 190 6.86 1.10 -16.64
C ARG A 190 6.32 0.77 -18.04
N GLY A 191 7.22 0.73 -19.01
CA GLY A 191 6.94 0.49 -20.43
C GLY A 191 6.88 -1.00 -20.80
N ALA A 192 7.20 -1.31 -22.07
CA ALA A 192 7.23 -2.65 -22.65
C ALA A 192 5.90 -3.41 -22.42
N ALA A 193 5.94 -4.67 -21.96
CA ALA A 193 4.74 -5.49 -21.77
C ALA A 193 3.75 -4.87 -20.77
N GLU A 194 4.23 -4.30 -19.65
CA GLU A 194 3.38 -3.64 -18.67
C GLU A 194 2.67 -2.42 -19.26
N GLY A 195 3.35 -1.64 -20.10
CA GLY A 195 2.74 -0.51 -20.83
C GLY A 195 1.62 -0.95 -21.75
N LYS A 196 1.80 -2.04 -22.52
CA LYS A 196 0.77 -2.59 -23.42
C LYS A 196 -0.46 -3.08 -22.65
N ILE A 197 -0.25 -3.78 -21.54
CA ILE A 197 -1.35 -4.26 -20.69
C ILE A 197 -2.12 -3.06 -20.14
N ARG A 198 -1.41 -2.06 -19.60
CA ARG A 198 -1.99 -0.84 -19.03
C ARG A 198 -2.79 -0.05 -20.07
N GLU A 199 -2.26 0.14 -21.26
CA GLU A 199 -2.96 0.79 -22.38
C GLU A 199 -4.27 0.06 -22.69
N LYS A 200 -4.24 -1.27 -22.80
CA LYS A 200 -5.45 -2.04 -23.11
C LYS A 200 -6.50 -1.92 -22.00
N LEU A 201 -6.11 -1.99 -20.73
CA LEU A 201 -6.99 -1.78 -19.59
C LEU A 201 -7.66 -0.40 -19.62
N LEU A 202 -6.92 0.65 -19.99
CA LEU A 202 -7.43 2.01 -20.13
C LEU A 202 -8.39 2.16 -21.29
N ARG A 203 -8.04 1.61 -22.46
CA ARG A 203 -8.92 1.62 -23.64
C ARG A 203 -10.23 0.88 -23.40
N SER A 204 -10.22 -0.18 -22.62
CA SER A 204 -11.40 -0.93 -22.19
C SER A 204 -12.16 -0.27 -21.03
N GLY A 205 -11.67 0.86 -20.47
CA GLY A 205 -12.29 1.55 -19.36
C GLY A 205 -12.21 0.80 -18.01
N ASN A 206 -11.36 -0.21 -17.89
CA ASN A 206 -11.30 -1.01 -16.67
C ASN A 206 -10.65 -0.30 -15.49
N ILE A 207 -9.67 0.59 -15.72
CA ILE A 207 -9.05 1.37 -14.65
C ILE A 207 -9.99 2.52 -14.27
N TYR A 208 -10.45 2.49 -13.01
CA TYR A 208 -11.44 3.44 -12.49
C TYR A 208 -10.80 4.55 -11.67
N ALA A 209 -9.83 4.22 -10.81
CA ALA A 209 -9.11 5.19 -10.00
C ALA A 209 -7.68 4.70 -9.68
N VAL A 210 -6.81 5.66 -9.42
CA VAL A 210 -5.43 5.46 -8.94
C VAL A 210 -5.25 6.33 -7.70
N ILE A 211 -4.90 5.71 -6.56
CA ILE A 211 -4.76 6.40 -5.28
C ILE A 211 -3.33 6.21 -4.79
N GLY A 212 -2.56 7.28 -4.69
CA GLY A 212 -1.21 7.26 -4.12
C GLY A 212 -1.26 7.23 -2.61
N LEU A 213 -0.58 6.27 -2.01
CA LEU A 213 -0.51 6.12 -0.56
C LEU A 213 0.77 6.76 -0.01
N PRO A 214 0.79 7.14 1.28
CA PRO A 214 2.00 7.57 1.94
C PRO A 214 3.12 6.52 1.86
N ALA A 215 4.36 6.98 1.73
CA ALA A 215 5.53 6.10 1.87
C ALA A 215 5.62 5.54 3.29
N ASN A 216 6.37 4.45 3.47
CA ASN A 216 6.63 3.87 4.79
C ASN A 216 5.38 3.51 5.61
N LEU A 217 4.31 3.05 4.94
CA LEU A 217 3.11 2.48 5.58
C LEU A 217 3.24 0.99 5.87
N PHE A 218 3.94 0.26 5.00
CA PHE A 218 4.06 -1.19 5.08
C PHE A 218 5.27 -1.61 5.90
N TYR A 219 5.14 -2.72 6.64
CA TYR A 219 6.27 -3.30 7.34
C TYR A 219 7.40 -3.67 6.37
N ASN A 220 8.64 -3.43 6.80
CA ASN A 220 9.86 -3.80 6.08
C ASN A 220 10.03 -3.16 4.69
N THR A 221 9.30 -2.09 4.36
CA THR A 221 9.54 -1.31 3.15
C THR A 221 9.19 0.16 3.33
N SER A 222 10.03 1.02 2.78
CA SER A 222 9.75 2.45 2.65
C SER A 222 9.18 2.82 1.27
N ILE A 223 9.00 1.82 0.38
CA ILE A 223 8.56 2.06 -1.00
C ILE A 223 7.15 2.65 -1.02
N PRO A 224 6.90 3.76 -1.72
CA PRO A 224 5.57 4.28 -1.90
C PRO A 224 4.75 3.31 -2.78
N THR A 225 3.50 3.11 -2.38
CA THR A 225 2.55 2.23 -3.05
C THR A 225 1.33 3.00 -3.53
N CYS A 226 0.58 2.41 -4.43
CA CYS A 226 -0.69 2.94 -4.90
C CYS A 226 -1.78 1.86 -4.85
N ILE A 227 -3.02 2.30 -4.76
CA ILE A 227 -4.19 1.46 -4.99
C ILE A 227 -4.66 1.71 -6.42
N ILE A 228 -4.84 0.64 -7.20
CA ILE A 228 -5.52 0.69 -8.48
C ILE A 228 -6.91 0.10 -8.28
N VAL A 229 -7.93 0.87 -8.63
CA VAL A 229 -9.32 0.43 -8.59
C VAL A 229 -9.77 0.07 -9.99
N LEU A 230 -10.31 -1.14 -10.15
CA LEU A 230 -10.79 -1.66 -11.42
C LEU A 230 -12.28 -1.99 -11.37
N LYS A 231 -12.95 -1.75 -12.47
CA LYS A 231 -14.34 -2.14 -12.71
C LYS A 231 -14.48 -2.69 -14.12
N LYS A 232 -15.43 -3.63 -14.30
CA LYS A 232 -15.87 -4.07 -15.64
C LYS A 232 -17.10 -3.26 -16.08
N HIS A 233 -17.33 -3.20 -17.38
CA HIS A 233 -18.58 -2.70 -18.00
C HIS A 233 -19.12 -1.40 -17.40
N ARG A 234 -18.34 -0.33 -17.47
CA ARG A 234 -18.78 1.02 -17.09
C ARG A 234 -18.91 1.92 -18.34
N ASP A 235 -19.76 2.95 -18.18
CA ASP A 235 -19.97 3.97 -19.22
C ASP A 235 -18.85 4.99 -19.17
N GLY A 236 -17.79 4.95 -19.67
CA GLY A 236 -16.71 5.95 -19.60
C GLY A 236 -15.34 5.35 -19.35
N ARG A 237 -14.32 6.13 -19.67
CA ARG A 237 -12.91 5.74 -19.58
C ARG A 237 -12.06 6.74 -18.79
N ASP A 238 -12.71 7.71 -18.15
CA ASP A 238 -12.08 8.66 -17.25
C ASP A 238 -11.49 7.95 -16.02
N VAL A 239 -10.38 8.43 -15.51
CA VAL A 239 -9.69 7.88 -14.34
C VAL A 239 -9.55 8.95 -13.26
N LEU A 240 -9.97 8.62 -12.04
CA LEU A 240 -9.76 9.49 -10.90
C LEU A 240 -8.37 9.23 -10.30
N PHE A 241 -7.55 10.26 -10.21
CA PHE A 241 -6.30 10.26 -9.47
C PHE A 241 -6.49 10.92 -8.12
N ILE A 242 -6.02 10.28 -7.04
CA ILE A 242 -6.01 10.84 -5.69
C ILE A 242 -4.58 10.75 -5.16
N ASP A 243 -4.07 11.87 -4.68
CA ASP A 243 -2.78 11.89 -3.99
C ASP A 243 -2.99 11.95 -2.47
N ALA A 244 -2.84 10.80 -1.81
CA ALA A 244 -2.87 10.71 -0.36
C ALA A 244 -1.45 10.62 0.25
N SER A 245 -0.40 10.91 -0.51
CA SER A 245 1.00 10.75 -0.06
C SER A 245 1.34 11.56 1.19
N LYS A 246 0.63 12.66 1.45
CA LYS A 246 0.80 13.52 2.63
C LYS A 246 -0.22 13.26 3.75
N LYS A 247 -1.17 12.32 3.56
CA LYS A 247 -2.24 12.03 4.53
C LYS A 247 -1.80 10.95 5.54
N PHE A 248 -0.94 11.34 6.47
CA PHE A 248 -0.43 10.44 7.52
C PHE A 248 0.10 11.20 8.72
N ASP A 249 0.15 10.52 9.85
CA ASP A 249 0.90 10.92 11.03
C ASP A 249 2.23 10.17 11.08
N LYS A 250 3.31 10.84 11.48
CA LYS A 250 4.62 10.21 11.67
C LYS A 250 4.63 9.33 12.91
N GLY A 251 4.71 8.02 12.73
CA GLY A 251 4.95 7.08 13.81
C GLY A 251 6.45 6.87 14.10
N LYS A 252 6.76 6.18 15.18
CA LYS A 252 8.16 5.91 15.60
C LYS A 252 8.93 5.04 14.59
N LYS A 253 8.28 4.06 13.96
CA LYS A 253 8.89 3.09 13.04
C LYS A 253 8.36 3.23 11.62
N GLN A 254 7.10 3.60 11.46
CA GLN A 254 6.42 3.74 10.18
C GLN A 254 5.36 4.83 10.27
N ASN A 255 4.93 5.31 9.11
CA ASN A 255 3.83 6.27 8.99
C ASN A 255 2.49 5.56 9.25
N GLU A 256 1.52 6.30 9.78
CA GLU A 256 0.21 5.78 10.13
C GLU A 256 -0.89 6.66 9.51
N MET A 257 -1.85 6.04 8.85
CA MET A 257 -3.07 6.72 8.42
C MET A 257 -4.16 6.50 9.46
N THR A 258 -4.67 7.58 10.01
CA THR A 258 -5.79 7.58 10.95
C THR A 258 -7.14 7.47 10.23
N ASP A 259 -8.22 7.27 10.98
CA ASP A 259 -9.57 7.25 10.41
C ASP A 259 -9.96 8.60 9.74
N VAL A 260 -9.36 9.71 10.17
CA VAL A 260 -9.54 11.03 9.51
C VAL A 260 -8.96 10.97 8.09
N HIS A 261 -7.71 10.56 7.95
CA HIS A 261 -7.05 10.43 6.65
C HIS A 261 -7.79 9.45 5.72
N ILE A 262 -8.26 8.32 6.26
CA ILE A 262 -9.05 7.35 5.51
C ILE A 262 -10.35 7.97 5.01
N ASN A 263 -11.06 8.70 5.86
CA ASN A 263 -12.33 9.34 5.48
C ASN A 263 -12.13 10.42 4.41
N GLU A 264 -11.06 11.21 4.47
CA GLU A 264 -10.71 12.18 3.42
C GLU A 264 -10.49 11.50 2.06
N VAL A 265 -9.72 10.40 2.04
CA VAL A 265 -9.51 9.61 0.81
C VAL A 265 -10.83 9.07 0.28
N MET A 266 -11.69 8.56 1.15
CA MET A 266 -12.99 8.01 0.75
C MET A 266 -13.97 9.09 0.28
N GLU A 267 -13.88 10.29 0.82
CA GLU A 267 -14.66 11.45 0.36
C GLU A 267 -14.25 11.86 -1.05
N LEU A 268 -12.96 12.01 -1.33
CA LEU A 268 -12.43 12.29 -2.66
C LEU A 268 -12.83 11.20 -3.66
N TYR A 269 -12.74 9.92 -3.25
CA TYR A 269 -13.13 8.79 -4.07
C TYR A 269 -14.63 8.82 -4.43
N SER A 270 -15.49 9.13 -3.46
CA SER A 270 -16.95 9.13 -3.65
C SER A 270 -17.44 10.32 -4.48
N LYS A 271 -16.86 11.51 -4.28
CA LYS A 271 -17.19 12.72 -5.05
C LYS A 271 -16.75 12.60 -6.50
N ARG A 272 -15.64 11.91 -6.77
CA ARG A 272 -15.08 11.72 -8.11
C ARG A 272 -14.91 13.01 -8.89
N GLU A 273 -14.33 14.01 -8.25
CA GLU A 273 -14.13 15.36 -8.79
C GLU A 273 -12.66 15.77 -8.73
N THR A 274 -12.30 16.76 -9.52
CA THR A 274 -11.00 17.42 -9.40
C THR A 274 -11.02 18.38 -8.22
N VAL A 275 -10.11 18.14 -7.26
CA VAL A 275 -9.87 19.00 -6.09
C VAL A 275 -8.39 19.41 -6.12
N GLU A 276 -8.13 20.72 -6.06
CA GLU A 276 -6.76 21.26 -6.14
C GLU A 276 -5.83 20.58 -5.14
N LYS A 277 -4.66 20.12 -5.61
CA LYS A 277 -3.61 19.43 -4.84
C LYS A 277 -3.98 18.07 -4.24
N GLU A 278 -5.21 17.61 -4.39
CA GLU A 278 -5.69 16.37 -3.76
C GLU A 278 -6.16 15.31 -4.76
N SER A 279 -6.92 15.72 -5.77
CA SER A 279 -7.46 14.78 -6.78
C SER A 279 -7.62 15.42 -8.15
N PHE A 280 -7.59 14.58 -9.18
CA PHE A 280 -7.82 14.99 -10.57
C PHE A 280 -8.61 13.92 -11.32
N LEU A 281 -9.71 14.30 -11.94
CA LEU A 281 -10.48 13.44 -12.81
C LEU A 281 -10.00 13.63 -14.26
N ALA A 282 -9.13 12.73 -14.72
CA ALA A 282 -8.56 12.76 -16.04
C ALA A 282 -9.50 12.14 -17.07
N SER A 283 -9.71 12.83 -18.19
CA SER A 283 -10.38 12.26 -19.36
C SER A 283 -9.46 11.21 -20.02
N PHE A 284 -10.07 10.34 -20.83
CA PHE A 284 -9.29 9.35 -21.58
C PHE A 284 -8.29 10.02 -22.55
N GLU A 285 -8.69 11.11 -23.18
CA GLU A 285 -7.88 11.88 -24.11
C GLU A 285 -6.64 12.51 -23.43
N GLU A 286 -6.75 12.95 -22.18
CA GLU A 286 -5.62 13.44 -21.39
C GLU A 286 -4.65 12.31 -21.06
N ILE A 287 -5.17 11.13 -20.71
CA ILE A 287 -4.36 9.95 -20.40
C ILE A 287 -3.64 9.47 -21.68
N GLU A 288 -4.31 9.45 -22.82
CA GLU A 288 -3.72 9.08 -24.10
C GLU A 288 -2.61 10.06 -24.50
N LYS A 289 -2.79 11.38 -24.34
CA LYS A 289 -1.76 12.40 -24.55
C LYS A 289 -0.54 12.24 -23.62
N ASN A 290 -0.72 11.62 -22.49
CA ASN A 290 0.34 11.26 -21.54
C ASN A 290 0.94 9.87 -21.81
N ASP A 291 0.77 9.29 -22.99
CA ASP A 291 1.25 7.97 -23.39
C ASP A 291 0.82 6.85 -22.43
N PHE A 292 -0.43 6.92 -21.94
CA PHE A 292 -0.98 5.99 -20.96
C PHE A 292 -0.16 5.85 -19.68
N ASN A 293 0.61 6.87 -19.36
CA ASN A 293 1.37 6.97 -18.12
C ASN A 293 0.44 7.47 -17.00
N LEU A 294 0.31 6.68 -15.92
CA LEU A 294 -0.57 6.96 -14.81
C LEU A 294 0.18 7.50 -13.57
N ASN A 295 1.42 7.99 -13.75
CA ASN A 295 2.17 8.56 -12.63
C ASN A 295 1.42 9.76 -12.03
N ILE A 296 1.06 9.66 -10.75
CA ILE A 296 0.13 10.59 -10.08
C ILE A 296 0.56 12.06 -10.18
N PRO A 297 1.86 12.43 -9.99
CA PRO A 297 2.30 13.82 -10.11
C PRO A 297 2.08 14.46 -11.49
N ARG A 298 1.75 13.68 -12.53
CA ARG A 298 1.38 14.22 -13.85
C ARG A 298 -0.04 14.78 -13.89
N TYR A 299 -0.87 14.39 -12.93
CA TYR A 299 -2.30 14.74 -12.84
C TYR A 299 -2.62 15.56 -11.60
N VAL A 300 -2.04 15.23 -10.47
CA VAL A 300 -2.22 15.95 -9.21
C VAL A 300 -0.91 16.68 -8.89
N ASP A 301 -0.89 18.00 -9.10
CA ASP A 301 0.25 18.84 -8.73
C ASP A 301 0.11 19.27 -7.28
N ASN A 302 0.82 18.58 -6.40
CA ASN A 302 0.90 18.93 -4.97
C ASN A 302 2.20 19.68 -4.63
N PHE A 303 2.88 20.25 -5.64
CA PHE A 303 4.11 21.01 -5.44
C PHE A 303 3.79 22.26 -4.60
N GLU A 304 4.36 22.33 -3.42
CA GLU A 304 4.43 23.55 -2.64
C GLU A 304 5.71 24.29 -3.08
N LYS A 305 5.54 25.51 -3.57
CA LYS A 305 6.70 26.38 -3.81
C LYS A 305 7.45 26.47 -2.49
N GLU A 306 8.69 25.96 -2.46
CA GLU A 306 9.54 26.18 -1.29
C GLU A 306 9.63 27.69 -1.07
N GLU A 307 9.41 28.12 0.18
CA GLU A 307 9.64 29.51 0.55
C GLU A 307 11.05 29.89 0.17
N GLU A 308 11.22 30.98 -0.53
CA GLU A 308 12.56 31.48 -0.87
C GLU A 308 13.34 31.68 0.44
N ILE A 309 14.42 30.93 0.57
CA ILE A 309 15.28 31.02 1.74
C ILE A 309 15.89 32.43 1.72
N ASP A 310 15.48 33.29 2.66
CA ASP A 310 16.15 34.55 2.88
C ASP A 310 17.56 34.30 3.44
N LEU A 311 18.54 34.34 2.55
CA LEU A 311 19.95 34.12 2.88
C LEU A 311 20.45 35.07 3.97
N ASN A 312 19.92 36.29 4.07
CA ASN A 312 20.34 37.26 5.09
C ASN A 312 19.80 36.83 6.48
N ASN A 313 18.58 36.36 6.51
CA ASN A 313 17.99 35.84 7.75
C ASN A 313 18.72 34.56 8.20
N LEU A 314 18.96 33.64 7.28
CA LEU A 314 19.72 32.40 7.54
C LEU A 314 21.12 32.69 8.06
N LEU A 315 21.85 33.61 7.43
CA LEU A 315 23.17 34.03 7.88
C LEU A 315 23.16 34.69 9.27
N SER A 316 22.10 35.43 9.59
CA SER A 316 21.91 36.03 10.93
C SER A 316 21.65 34.95 11.97
N GLU A 317 20.82 33.95 11.66
CA GLU A 317 20.57 32.80 12.56
C GLU A 317 21.82 31.94 12.74
N MET A 318 22.57 31.68 11.68
CA MET A 318 23.85 30.97 11.78
C MET A 318 24.83 31.66 12.71
N LYS A 319 25.03 32.98 12.53
CA LYS A 319 25.90 33.78 13.42
C LYS A 319 25.48 33.71 14.87
N LYS A 320 24.18 33.83 15.13
CA LYS A 320 23.63 33.71 16.49
C LYS A 320 23.89 32.33 17.11
N THR A 321 23.74 31.28 16.30
CA THR A 321 24.00 29.90 16.74
C THR A 321 25.50 29.69 17.01
N ASP A 322 26.38 30.24 16.17
CA ASP A 322 27.84 30.20 16.36
C ASP A 322 28.25 30.93 17.65
N ASP A 323 27.71 32.14 17.89
CA ASP A 323 27.96 32.91 19.12
C ASP A 323 27.49 32.14 20.38
N GLU A 324 26.30 31.50 20.31
CA GLU A 324 25.79 30.64 21.41
C GLU A 324 26.66 29.40 21.62
N LEU A 325 27.18 28.81 20.54
CA LEU A 325 28.10 27.67 20.61
C LEU A 325 29.43 28.05 21.26
N GLU A 326 30.05 29.14 20.82
CA GLU A 326 31.30 29.65 21.43
C GLU A 326 31.13 29.95 22.92
N LYS A 327 30.01 30.61 23.30
CA LYS A 327 29.69 30.88 24.71
C LYS A 327 29.55 29.57 25.50
N THR A 328 28.79 28.60 24.98
CA THR A 328 28.57 27.32 25.68
C THR A 328 29.85 26.52 25.78
N GLN A 329 30.70 26.52 24.75
CA GLN A 329 32.02 25.90 24.80
C GLN A 329 32.91 26.57 25.85
N GLY A 330 32.91 27.92 25.91
CA GLY A 330 33.68 28.66 26.93
C GLY A 330 33.23 28.36 28.36
N GLU A 331 31.93 28.32 28.61
CA GLU A 331 31.35 27.93 29.88
C GLU A 331 31.72 26.48 30.26
N PHE A 332 31.65 25.55 29.32
CA PHE A 332 32.02 24.16 29.52
C PHE A 332 33.50 23.99 29.81
N LEU A 333 34.39 24.68 29.07
CA LEU A 333 35.83 24.69 29.36
C LEU A 333 36.15 25.26 30.73
N SER A 334 35.46 26.33 31.15
CA SER A 334 35.61 26.88 32.50
C SER A 334 35.26 25.84 33.59
N LEU A 335 34.15 25.12 33.43
CA LEU A 335 33.75 24.06 34.34
C LEU A 335 34.73 22.89 34.35
N LEU A 336 35.32 22.51 33.21
CA LEU A 336 36.36 21.48 33.14
C LEU A 336 37.62 21.90 33.88
N ARG A 337 38.03 23.17 33.80
CA ARG A 337 39.20 23.70 34.51
C ARG A 337 39.01 23.77 36.03
N ASP A 338 37.76 23.88 36.50
CA ASP A 338 37.45 23.90 37.92
C ASP A 338 37.45 22.50 38.56
N LEU A 339 37.50 21.45 37.73
CA LEU A 339 37.58 20.07 38.23
C LEU A 339 38.96 19.76 38.80
N THR A 340 38.99 19.12 39.95
CA THR A 340 40.21 18.66 40.63
C THR A 340 40.07 17.18 41.01
N SER A 341 41.18 16.44 40.90
CA SER A 341 41.23 15.05 41.34
C SER A 341 42.55 14.81 42.13
N THR A 342 42.52 13.88 43.03
CA THR A 342 43.74 13.39 43.73
C THR A 342 44.47 12.30 42.94
N ASP A 343 43.92 11.90 41.78
CA ASP A 343 44.50 10.91 40.89
C ASP A 343 45.17 11.63 39.70
N ASP A 344 46.50 11.52 39.62
CA ASP A 344 47.32 12.15 38.58
C ASP A 344 46.97 11.68 37.17
N ALA A 345 46.49 10.43 36.98
CA ALA A 345 46.10 9.92 35.69
C ALA A 345 44.79 10.58 35.18
N ILE A 346 43.87 10.86 36.10
CA ILE A 346 42.62 11.58 35.78
C ILE A 346 42.93 13.03 35.42
N MET A 347 43.80 13.71 36.16
CA MET A 347 44.20 15.10 35.85
C MET A 347 44.86 15.21 34.50
N LYS A 348 45.76 14.29 34.17
CA LYS A 348 46.40 14.27 32.83
C LYS A 348 45.39 14.09 31.70
N SER A 349 44.41 13.19 31.86
CA SER A 349 43.34 12.98 30.88
C SER A 349 42.44 14.21 30.75
N LEU A 350 42.20 14.96 31.82
CA LEU A 350 41.42 16.20 31.81
C LEU A 350 42.17 17.30 31.05
N ASP A 351 43.50 17.45 31.30
CA ASP A 351 44.31 18.43 30.55
C ASP A 351 44.37 18.13 29.05
N GLU A 352 44.50 16.84 28.69
CA GLU A 352 44.45 16.41 27.30
C GLU A 352 43.09 16.72 26.62
N LEU A 353 41.96 16.56 27.34
CA LEU A 353 40.63 16.89 26.89
C LEU A 353 40.46 18.39 26.67
N ILE A 354 40.89 19.21 27.63
CA ILE A 354 40.85 20.68 27.54
C ILE A 354 41.65 21.15 26.34
N ALA A 355 42.91 20.68 26.21
CA ALA A 355 43.77 21.04 25.07
C ALA A 355 43.18 20.69 23.71
N LYS A 356 42.45 19.55 23.62
CA LYS A 356 41.78 19.13 22.37
C LYS A 356 40.56 19.98 22.02
N MET A 357 39.93 20.61 23.00
CA MET A 357 38.77 21.47 22.80
C MET A 357 39.12 22.92 22.52
N GLU A 358 40.36 23.34 22.84
CA GLU A 358 40.91 24.68 22.59
C GLU A 358 41.57 24.81 21.20
N GLY A 359 41.91 23.71 20.54
CA GLY A 359 42.60 23.68 19.23
C GLY A 359 41.67 23.23 18.11
#